data_5fdc70325af16a19724f4e34691196cb
#
_entry.id   5fdc70325af16a19724f4e34691196cb
#
_cell.length_a   1.000
_cell.length_b   1.000
_cell.length_c   1.000
_cell.angle_alpha   90.00
_cell.angle_beta   90.00
_cell.angle_gamma   90.00
#
_symmetry.space_group_name_H-M   'P 1'
#
loop_
_entity.id
_entity.type
_entity.pdbx_description
1 polymer ?
#
loop_
_entity_poly.entity_id
_entity_poly.type
_entity_poly.pdbx_seq_one_letter_code
_entity_poly.pdbx_strand_id
1 'polypeptide(L)'
;HTFMFDYLLNMDKKFTGLTDLKKKMVQFCHMGLNDKEIVKEMDGGSTSTIRNHRFTLREKMKQAKVFLALMELSEEKSKVQTKFVPIHRTATMVDDRYNITEEENDEVLKAHFTEGLDGPLSKFPKKQKRKLIILRHLVKKFDSNKKYTEKEVNTVIENVYPDFVTLRRYLIEYGFLDRTADGSQYWVKL
;
A
#
# COMPACT_ATOMS: atom_id res chain seq x y z
N HIS A 1 13.70 -17.10 -7.17
CA HIS A 1 12.60 -16.69 -8.09
C HIS A 1 11.22 -17.01 -7.52
N THR A 2 10.98 -18.16 -6.92
CA THR A 2 9.67 -18.59 -6.38
C THR A 2 9.17 -17.65 -5.28
N PHE A 3 10.02 -17.27 -4.32
CA PHE A 3 9.65 -16.35 -3.24
C PHE A 3 9.13 -15.00 -3.74
N MET A 4 9.80 -14.40 -4.74
CA MET A 4 9.37 -13.10 -5.31
C MET A 4 8.05 -13.23 -6.05
N PHE A 5 7.83 -14.33 -6.79
CA PHE A 5 6.58 -14.60 -7.48
C PHE A 5 5.42 -14.70 -6.50
N ASP A 6 5.57 -15.50 -5.43
CA ASP A 6 4.54 -15.68 -4.41
C ASP A 6 4.24 -14.38 -3.66
N TYR A 7 5.28 -13.59 -3.36
CA TYR A 7 5.12 -12.28 -2.76
C TYR A 7 4.26 -11.36 -3.63
N LEU A 8 4.60 -11.22 -4.90
CA LEU A 8 3.86 -10.35 -5.85
C LEU A 8 2.43 -10.86 -6.09
N LEU A 9 2.24 -12.17 -6.21
CA LEU A 9 0.93 -12.77 -6.42
C LEU A 9 -0.02 -12.53 -5.24
N ASN A 10 0.51 -12.52 -4.02
CA ASN A 10 -0.26 -12.32 -2.79
C ASN A 10 -0.50 -10.85 -2.43
N MET A 11 0.06 -9.91 -3.19
CA MET A 11 -0.25 -8.49 -3.00
C MET A 11 -1.76 -8.23 -3.16
N ASP A 12 -2.23 -7.17 -2.48
CA ASP A 12 -3.63 -6.73 -2.55
C ASP A 12 -4.08 -6.49 -4.01
N LYS A 13 -5.38 -6.75 -4.26
CA LYS A 13 -6.01 -6.53 -5.57
C LYS A 13 -5.83 -5.11 -6.09
N LYS A 14 -5.75 -4.12 -5.20
CA LYS A 14 -5.53 -2.71 -5.58
C LYS A 14 -4.18 -2.49 -6.31
N PHE A 15 -3.16 -3.31 -6.03
CA PHE A 15 -1.87 -3.25 -6.71
C PHE A 15 -1.80 -4.16 -7.93
N THR A 16 -2.32 -5.39 -7.82
CA THR A 16 -2.24 -6.37 -8.89
C THR A 16 -3.36 -6.20 -9.92
N GLY A 17 -4.51 -5.64 -9.53
CA GLY A 17 -5.74 -5.64 -10.33
C GLY A 17 -6.24 -7.05 -10.64
N LEU A 18 -5.80 -8.07 -9.87
CA LEU A 18 -6.21 -9.47 -10.07
C LEU A 18 -7.28 -9.85 -9.06
N THR A 19 -8.34 -10.53 -9.54
CA THR A 19 -9.28 -11.25 -8.68
C THR A 19 -8.65 -12.56 -8.21
N ASP A 20 -9.22 -13.19 -7.16
CA ASP A 20 -8.71 -14.46 -6.64
C ASP A 20 -8.66 -15.56 -7.71
N LEU A 21 -9.68 -15.62 -8.57
CA LEU A 21 -9.69 -16.51 -9.72
C LEU A 21 -8.51 -16.25 -10.68
N LYS A 22 -8.23 -14.98 -10.98
CA LYS A 22 -7.10 -14.62 -11.85
C LYS A 22 -5.76 -14.90 -11.19
N LYS A 23 -5.64 -14.74 -9.87
CA LYS A 23 -4.44 -15.12 -9.10
C LYS A 23 -4.18 -16.63 -9.21
N LYS A 24 -5.21 -17.47 -9.00
CA LYS A 24 -5.12 -18.93 -9.20
C LYS A 24 -4.68 -19.26 -10.62
N MET A 25 -5.26 -18.62 -11.63
CA MET A 25 -4.86 -18.83 -13.02
C MET A 25 -3.40 -18.48 -13.29
N VAL A 26 -2.90 -17.37 -12.74
CA VAL A 26 -1.48 -16.98 -12.86
C VAL A 26 -0.59 -18.01 -12.18
N GLN A 27 -0.98 -18.52 -11.01
CA GLN A 27 -0.26 -19.58 -10.28
C GLN A 27 -0.17 -20.88 -11.10
N PHE A 28 -1.28 -21.36 -11.66
CA PHE A 28 -1.31 -22.55 -12.50
C PHE A 28 -0.45 -22.39 -13.77
N CYS A 29 -0.48 -21.20 -14.38
CA CYS A 29 0.41 -20.89 -15.50
C CYS A 29 1.89 -20.92 -15.09
N HIS A 30 2.23 -20.43 -13.90
CA HIS A 30 3.60 -20.47 -13.37
C HIS A 30 4.07 -21.90 -13.09
N MET A 31 3.17 -22.76 -12.63
CA MET A 31 3.43 -24.20 -12.44
C MET A 31 3.54 -24.99 -13.75
N GLY A 32 3.24 -24.36 -14.90
CA GLY A 32 3.33 -24.99 -16.21
C GLY A 32 2.17 -25.93 -16.55
N LEU A 33 1.05 -25.88 -15.80
CA LEU A 33 -0.10 -26.74 -16.03
C LEU A 33 -0.77 -26.45 -17.38
N ASN A 34 -1.18 -27.52 -18.10
CA ASN A 34 -1.96 -27.40 -19.32
C ASN A 34 -3.46 -27.16 -19.02
N ASP A 35 -4.25 -26.80 -20.05
CA ASP A 35 -5.65 -26.43 -19.88
C ASP A 35 -6.52 -27.55 -19.26
N LYS A 36 -6.23 -28.83 -19.54
CA LYS A 36 -6.97 -29.96 -18.99
C LYS A 36 -6.65 -30.19 -17.51
N GLU A 37 -5.39 -30.00 -17.14
CA GLU A 37 -4.93 -30.09 -15.75
C GLU A 37 -5.55 -28.96 -14.91
N ILE A 38 -5.57 -27.73 -15.44
CA ILE A 38 -6.19 -26.59 -14.74
C ILE A 38 -7.69 -26.82 -14.51
N VAL A 39 -8.41 -27.39 -15.50
CA VAL A 39 -9.85 -27.72 -15.32
C VAL A 39 -10.04 -28.69 -14.16
N LYS A 40 -9.16 -29.69 -14.00
CA LYS A 40 -9.21 -30.65 -12.88
C LYS A 40 -8.96 -29.98 -11.53
N GLU A 41 -7.95 -29.11 -11.47
CA GLU A 41 -7.57 -28.40 -10.23
C GLU A 41 -8.62 -27.33 -9.81
N MET A 42 -9.46 -26.89 -10.74
CA MET A 42 -10.50 -25.89 -10.47
C MET A 42 -11.86 -26.48 -10.12
N ASP A 43 -11.97 -27.80 -10.01
CA ASP A 43 -13.23 -28.54 -9.75
C ASP A 43 -14.38 -28.15 -10.69
N GLY A 44 -14.07 -27.78 -11.93
CA GLY A 44 -15.09 -27.46 -12.93
C GLY A 44 -14.65 -26.47 -14.00
N GLY A 45 -15.54 -26.25 -14.94
CA GLY A 45 -15.30 -25.40 -16.10
C GLY A 45 -14.91 -26.20 -17.34
N SER A 46 -14.57 -25.49 -18.40
CA SER A 46 -14.14 -26.08 -19.66
C SER A 46 -12.77 -25.60 -20.07
N THR A 47 -12.09 -26.37 -20.91
CA THR A 47 -10.81 -25.94 -21.52
C THR A 47 -10.96 -24.63 -22.31
N SER A 48 -12.15 -24.37 -22.87
CA SER A 48 -12.47 -23.11 -23.54
C SER A 48 -12.45 -21.93 -22.57
N THR A 49 -13.04 -22.11 -21.36
CA THR A 49 -13.02 -21.10 -20.29
C THR A 49 -11.59 -20.79 -19.87
N ILE A 50 -10.75 -21.83 -19.70
CA ILE A 50 -9.34 -21.64 -19.32
C ILE A 50 -8.58 -20.87 -20.41
N ARG A 51 -8.78 -21.20 -21.69
CA ARG A 51 -8.18 -20.46 -22.81
C ARG A 51 -8.58 -18.99 -22.81
N ASN A 52 -9.84 -18.69 -22.54
CA ASN A 52 -10.32 -17.32 -22.44
C ASN A 52 -9.65 -16.55 -21.27
N HIS A 53 -9.49 -17.18 -20.11
CA HIS A 53 -8.75 -16.58 -18.99
C HIS A 53 -7.29 -16.32 -19.35
N ARG A 54 -6.60 -17.28 -19.99
CA ARG A 54 -5.22 -17.09 -20.47
C ARG A 54 -5.12 -15.95 -21.48
N PHE A 55 -6.06 -15.89 -22.42
CA PHE A 55 -6.13 -14.79 -23.38
C PHE A 55 -6.28 -13.43 -22.67
N THR A 56 -7.23 -13.32 -21.77
CA THR A 56 -7.48 -12.08 -21.00
C THR A 56 -6.25 -11.64 -20.21
N LEU A 57 -5.53 -12.58 -19.58
CA LEU A 57 -4.30 -12.27 -18.86
C LEU A 57 -3.17 -11.79 -19.79
N ARG A 58 -3.05 -12.39 -20.97
CA ARG A 58 -2.07 -11.96 -21.99
C ARG A 58 -2.39 -10.57 -22.54
N GLU A 59 -3.66 -10.27 -22.82
CA GLU A 59 -4.08 -8.94 -23.24
C GLU A 59 -3.81 -7.89 -22.16
N LYS A 60 -4.10 -8.22 -20.89
CA LYS A 60 -3.77 -7.33 -19.77
C LYS A 60 -2.25 -7.09 -19.68
N MET A 61 -1.43 -8.10 -19.88
CA MET A 61 0.03 -7.95 -19.90
C MET A 61 0.48 -7.02 -21.04
N LYS A 62 -0.09 -7.15 -22.24
CA LYS A 62 0.22 -6.25 -23.36
C LYS A 62 -0.16 -4.82 -23.06
N GLN A 63 -1.39 -4.60 -22.53
CA GLN A 63 -1.87 -3.29 -22.13
C GLN A 63 -0.96 -2.66 -21.06
N ALA A 64 -0.55 -3.43 -20.05
CA ALA A 64 0.34 -2.94 -19.00
C ALA A 64 1.72 -2.53 -19.55
N LYS A 65 2.28 -3.30 -20.51
CA LYS A 65 3.55 -2.93 -21.16
C LYS A 65 3.45 -1.65 -21.98
N VAL A 66 2.36 -1.48 -22.73
CA VAL A 66 2.14 -0.25 -23.51
C VAL A 66 1.93 0.95 -22.57
N PHE A 67 1.12 0.78 -21.52
CA PHE A 67 0.89 1.81 -20.54
C PHE A 67 2.19 2.23 -19.83
N LEU A 68 3.01 1.27 -19.40
CA LEU A 68 4.31 1.55 -18.80
C LEU A 68 5.21 2.35 -19.74
N ALA A 69 5.34 1.92 -21.00
CA ALA A 69 6.13 2.64 -22.00
C ALA A 69 5.62 4.07 -22.25
N LEU A 70 4.30 4.27 -22.28
CA LEU A 70 3.71 5.62 -22.41
C LEU A 70 4.05 6.50 -21.19
N MET A 71 4.00 5.96 -19.98
CA MET A 71 4.34 6.69 -18.76
C MET A 71 5.83 7.05 -18.74
N GLU A 72 6.71 6.11 -19.06
CA GLU A 72 8.15 6.35 -19.16
C GLU A 72 8.47 7.46 -20.17
N LEU A 73 7.91 7.40 -21.38
CA LEU A 73 8.09 8.43 -22.40
C LEU A 73 7.52 9.80 -22.01
N SER A 74 6.43 9.83 -21.23
CA SER A 74 5.85 11.09 -20.72
C SER A 74 6.74 11.73 -19.66
N GLU A 75 7.38 10.92 -18.82
CA GLU A 75 8.30 11.38 -17.79
C GLU A 75 9.62 11.89 -18.38
N GLU A 76 10.15 11.25 -19.43
CA GLU A 76 11.35 11.72 -20.14
C GLU A 76 11.20 13.14 -20.71
N LYS A 77 10.00 13.52 -21.17
CA LYS A 77 9.70 14.87 -21.67
C LYS A 77 9.49 15.90 -20.55
N SER A 78 9.15 15.46 -19.36
CA SER A 78 9.04 16.32 -18.19
C SER A 78 10.44 16.58 -17.65
N LYS A 79 10.96 17.79 -17.86
CA LYS A 79 12.26 18.24 -17.31
C LYS A 79 12.29 18.27 -15.78
N VAL A 80 11.16 18.07 -15.13
CA VAL A 80 11.00 17.91 -13.69
C VAL A 80 10.48 16.52 -13.42
N GLN A 81 11.37 15.59 -13.06
CA GLN A 81 10.94 14.31 -12.51
C GLN A 81 10.22 14.56 -11.19
N THR A 82 8.90 14.64 -11.24
CA THR A 82 8.09 14.70 -10.02
C THR A 82 8.19 13.37 -9.31
N LYS A 83 9.03 13.29 -8.30
CA LYS A 83 9.15 12.08 -7.48
C LYS A 83 7.96 12.00 -6.54
N PHE A 84 7.19 10.93 -6.66
CA PHE A 84 6.09 10.63 -5.77
C PHE A 84 6.52 9.80 -4.58
N VAL A 85 5.95 10.11 -3.42
CA VAL A 85 6.15 9.31 -2.22
C VAL A 85 5.40 7.97 -2.37
N PRO A 86 6.06 6.81 -2.18
CA PRO A 86 5.42 5.51 -2.37
C PRO A 86 4.20 5.31 -1.47
N ILE A 87 3.17 4.68 -2.03
CA ILE A 87 1.97 4.29 -1.27
C ILE A 87 2.33 3.08 -0.40
N HIS A 88 1.97 3.12 0.90
CA HIS A 88 2.20 1.99 1.78
C HIS A 88 1.22 0.83 1.45
N ARG A 89 1.67 -0.42 1.63
CA ARG A 89 0.95 -1.64 1.20
C ARG A 89 -0.45 -1.77 1.78
N THR A 90 -0.64 -1.29 2.98
CA THR A 90 -1.87 -1.45 3.78
C THR A 90 -2.78 -0.23 3.69
N ALA A 91 -2.54 0.70 2.76
CA ALA A 91 -3.42 1.83 2.54
C ALA A 91 -4.87 1.36 2.31
N THR A 92 -5.80 1.87 3.10
CA THR A 92 -7.22 1.45 3.06
C THR A 92 -7.95 1.91 1.81
N MET A 93 -7.58 3.10 1.31
CA MET A 93 -8.07 3.70 0.06
C MET A 93 -6.89 4.24 -0.72
N VAL A 94 -6.91 4.07 -2.04
CA VAL A 94 -5.92 4.66 -2.95
C VAL A 94 -6.67 5.66 -3.83
N ASP A 95 -6.43 6.94 -3.61
CA ASP A 95 -7.02 8.07 -4.31
C ASP A 95 -6.04 9.25 -4.35
N ASP A 96 -6.48 10.43 -4.76
CA ASP A 96 -5.64 11.63 -4.88
C ASP A 96 -4.90 12.04 -3.60
N ARG A 97 -5.32 11.55 -2.43
CA ARG A 97 -4.60 11.78 -1.17
C ARG A 97 -3.19 11.19 -1.17
N TYR A 98 -2.96 10.16 -1.98
CA TYR A 98 -1.68 9.47 -2.10
C TYR A 98 -0.78 10.03 -3.22
N ASN A 99 -1.28 10.96 -4.05
CA ASN A 99 -0.50 11.69 -5.03
C ASN A 99 0.33 12.78 -4.34
N ILE A 100 1.32 12.36 -3.55
CA ILE A 100 2.18 13.23 -2.75
C ILE A 100 3.56 13.24 -3.39
N THR A 101 4.04 14.43 -3.78
CA THR A 101 5.42 14.58 -4.23
C THR A 101 6.38 14.64 -3.05
N GLU A 102 7.67 14.35 -3.28
CA GLU A 102 8.70 14.46 -2.24
C GLU A 102 8.80 15.91 -1.74
N GLU A 103 8.73 16.91 -2.64
CA GLU A 103 8.75 18.32 -2.28
C GLU A 103 7.56 18.69 -1.39
N GLU A 104 6.34 18.30 -1.77
CA GLU A 104 5.13 18.55 -0.99
C GLU A 104 5.19 17.88 0.39
N ASN A 105 5.73 16.66 0.44
CA ASN A 105 5.94 15.96 1.71
C ASN A 105 6.86 16.78 2.63
N ASP A 106 8.01 17.22 2.12
CA ASP A 106 8.99 17.96 2.90
C ASP A 106 8.48 19.33 3.35
N GLU A 107 7.77 20.04 2.48
CA GLU A 107 7.14 21.33 2.82
C GLU A 107 6.12 21.17 3.96
N VAL A 108 5.25 20.16 3.87
CA VAL A 108 4.25 19.90 4.91
C VAL A 108 4.89 19.50 6.23
N LEU A 109 5.90 18.63 6.20
CA LEU A 109 6.61 18.22 7.42
C LEU A 109 7.32 19.42 8.07
N LYS A 110 8.04 20.23 7.32
CA LYS A 110 8.70 21.44 7.84
C LYS A 110 7.70 22.46 8.42
N ALA A 111 6.54 22.62 7.79
CA ALA A 111 5.51 23.56 8.26
C ALA A 111 4.82 23.11 9.56
N HIS A 112 4.81 21.80 9.86
CA HIS A 112 4.11 21.24 11.00
C HIS A 112 5.04 20.78 12.15
N PHE A 113 6.32 20.52 11.87
CA PHE A 113 7.37 20.17 12.83
C PHE A 113 8.40 21.30 12.91
N THR A 114 8.00 22.40 13.51
CA THR A 114 8.81 23.65 13.54
C THR A 114 10.09 23.55 14.38
N GLU A 115 10.14 22.59 15.31
CA GLU A 115 11.31 22.32 16.16
C GLU A 115 12.17 21.15 15.64
N GLY A 116 11.95 20.75 14.37
CA GLY A 116 12.62 19.61 13.75
C GLY A 116 11.70 18.37 13.66
N LEU A 117 12.02 17.47 12.75
CA LEU A 117 11.19 16.30 12.44
C LEU A 117 10.98 15.33 13.61
N ASP A 118 11.86 15.34 14.60
CA ASP A 118 11.74 14.55 15.81
C ASP A 118 11.06 15.29 16.95
N GLY A 119 10.83 16.59 16.78
CA GLY A 119 10.15 17.45 17.74
C GLY A 119 8.63 17.29 17.77
N PRO A 120 7.95 18.15 18.55
CA PRO A 120 6.51 18.13 18.68
C PRO A 120 5.82 18.63 17.40
N LEU A 121 4.65 18.09 17.13
CA LEU A 121 3.76 18.54 16.07
C LEU A 121 3.06 19.82 16.52
N SER A 122 3.29 20.93 15.84
CA SER A 122 2.72 22.24 16.21
C SER A 122 1.19 22.26 16.06
N LYS A 123 0.66 21.62 14.99
CA LYS A 123 -0.78 21.53 14.72
C LYS A 123 -1.08 20.36 13.81
N PHE A 124 -2.11 19.59 14.13
CA PHE A 124 -2.59 18.54 13.26
C PHE A 124 -3.44 19.12 12.11
N PRO A 125 -3.14 18.77 10.82
CA PRO A 125 -3.78 19.39 9.67
C PRO A 125 -5.23 18.91 9.48
N LYS A 126 -6.07 19.78 8.90
CA LYS A 126 -7.46 19.43 8.54
C LYS A 126 -7.55 18.70 7.20
N LYS A 127 -6.71 19.07 6.21
CA LYS A 127 -6.72 18.49 4.86
C LYS A 127 -6.23 17.06 4.86
N GLN A 128 -6.97 16.16 4.23
CA GLN A 128 -6.72 14.70 4.22
C GLN A 128 -5.30 14.34 3.71
N LYS A 129 -4.88 14.95 2.60
CA LYS A 129 -3.54 14.74 2.04
C LYS A 129 -2.43 15.08 3.05
N ARG A 130 -2.55 16.21 3.74
CA ARG A 130 -1.59 16.62 4.78
C ARG A 130 -1.64 15.72 6.02
N LYS A 131 -2.83 15.24 6.42
CA LYS A 131 -2.95 14.23 7.49
C LYS A 131 -2.13 13.00 7.16
N LEU A 132 -2.26 12.49 5.93
CA LEU A 132 -1.54 11.32 5.48
C LEU A 132 -0.02 11.50 5.59
N ILE A 133 0.51 12.66 5.20
CA ILE A 133 1.93 13.00 5.32
C ILE A 133 2.39 12.93 6.77
N ILE A 134 1.66 13.57 7.68
CA ILE A 134 1.99 13.56 9.11
C ILE A 134 1.91 12.15 9.70
N LEU A 135 0.85 11.39 9.42
CA LEU A 135 0.68 10.03 9.92
C LEU A 135 1.78 9.08 9.42
N ARG A 136 2.19 9.22 8.15
CA ARG A 136 3.32 8.48 7.58
C ARG A 136 4.63 8.81 8.29
N HIS A 137 4.84 10.06 8.67
CA HIS A 137 6.01 10.44 9.45
C HIS A 137 5.95 9.86 10.88
N LEU A 138 4.79 9.94 11.52
CA LEU A 138 4.58 9.43 12.88
C LEU A 138 4.78 7.92 13.01
N VAL A 139 4.32 7.13 12.02
CA VAL A 139 4.46 5.68 12.10
C VAL A 139 5.92 5.21 12.12
N LYS A 140 6.85 6.00 11.59
CA LYS A 140 8.30 5.71 11.65
C LYS A 140 8.88 5.71 13.07
N LYS A 141 8.16 6.28 14.05
CA LYS A 141 8.55 6.25 15.46
C LYS A 141 8.22 4.94 16.16
N PHE A 142 7.55 4.02 15.45
CA PHE A 142 7.23 2.68 15.93
C PHE A 142 8.14 1.63 15.28
N ASP A 143 8.59 0.67 16.08
CA ASP A 143 9.31 -0.50 15.56
C ASP A 143 8.31 -1.46 14.89
N SER A 144 8.53 -1.78 13.62
CA SER A 144 7.67 -2.66 12.82
C SER A 144 7.64 -4.12 13.33
N ASN A 145 8.64 -4.52 14.12
CA ASN A 145 8.75 -5.88 14.65
C ASN A 145 8.18 -6.02 16.07
N LYS A 146 7.73 -4.91 16.68
CA LYS A 146 7.23 -4.88 18.05
C LYS A 146 5.71 -4.81 18.10
N LYS A 147 5.11 -5.52 19.05
CA LYS A 147 3.73 -5.30 19.50
C LYS A 147 3.73 -4.36 20.69
N TYR A 148 2.74 -3.49 20.71
CA TYR A 148 2.57 -2.44 21.71
C TYR A 148 1.26 -2.61 22.45
N THR A 149 1.23 -2.29 23.74
CA THR A 149 0.00 -2.05 24.48
C THR A 149 -0.56 -0.68 24.10
N GLU A 150 -1.85 -0.44 24.37
CA GLU A 150 -2.46 0.88 24.15
C GLU A 150 -1.69 2.00 24.85
N LYS A 151 -1.23 1.75 26.08
CA LYS A 151 -0.46 2.72 26.87
C LYS A 151 0.87 3.07 26.20
N GLU A 152 1.59 2.10 25.69
CA GLU A 152 2.85 2.33 24.96
C GLU A 152 2.62 3.14 23.68
N VAL A 153 1.56 2.81 22.91
CA VAL A 153 1.18 3.61 21.72
C VAL A 153 0.87 5.04 22.09
N ASN A 154 0.08 5.25 23.16
CA ASN A 154 -0.26 6.57 23.64
C ASN A 154 0.99 7.37 24.03
N THR A 155 1.91 6.77 24.77
CA THR A 155 3.17 7.41 25.19
C THR A 155 4.01 7.87 24.00
N VAL A 156 4.13 7.03 22.94
CA VAL A 156 4.87 7.40 21.74
C VAL A 156 4.22 8.61 21.03
N ILE A 157 2.88 8.62 20.92
CA ILE A 157 2.17 9.69 20.21
C ILE A 157 2.08 10.96 21.07
N GLU A 158 1.85 10.85 22.40
CA GLU A 158 1.72 11.97 23.33
C GLU A 158 2.98 12.83 23.36
N ASN A 159 4.16 12.20 23.24
CA ASN A 159 5.44 12.91 23.11
C ASN A 159 5.50 13.82 21.86
N VAL A 160 4.64 13.58 20.88
CA VAL A 160 4.60 14.34 19.63
C VAL A 160 3.42 15.31 19.59
N TYR A 161 2.25 14.89 20.09
CA TYR A 161 1.05 15.71 20.03
C TYR A 161 0.07 15.39 21.17
N PRO A 162 -0.47 16.40 21.88
CA PRO A 162 -1.32 16.18 23.07
C PRO A 162 -2.59 15.39 22.80
N ASP A 163 -3.24 15.58 21.62
CA ASP A 163 -4.41 14.81 21.22
C ASP A 163 -3.99 13.46 20.59
N PHE A 164 -3.35 12.63 21.41
CA PHE A 164 -2.89 11.29 21.00
C PHE A 164 -4.03 10.34 20.64
N VAL A 165 -5.21 10.52 21.21
CA VAL A 165 -6.38 9.67 20.95
C VAL A 165 -6.82 9.82 19.49
N THR A 166 -6.95 11.06 19.02
CA THR A 166 -7.29 11.35 17.62
C THR A 166 -6.23 10.81 16.66
N LEU A 167 -4.94 11.01 16.96
CA LEU A 167 -3.85 10.52 16.09
C LEU A 167 -3.81 8.99 16.04
N ARG A 168 -3.99 8.29 17.16
CA ARG A 168 -4.05 6.83 17.21
C ARG A 168 -5.18 6.29 16.32
N ARG A 169 -6.38 6.90 16.37
CA ARG A 169 -7.51 6.53 15.51
C ARG A 169 -7.17 6.69 14.03
N TYR A 170 -6.57 7.81 13.65
CA TYR A 170 -6.18 8.02 12.27
C TYR A 170 -5.07 7.07 11.81
N LEU A 171 -4.10 6.72 12.65
CA LEU A 171 -3.07 5.72 12.31
C LEU A 171 -3.70 4.36 11.96
N ILE A 172 -4.77 3.96 12.65
CA ILE A 172 -5.52 2.74 12.35
C ILE A 172 -6.37 2.92 11.09
N GLU A 173 -7.13 4.00 11.01
CA GLU A 173 -8.03 4.30 9.90
C GLU A 173 -7.31 4.34 8.55
N TYR A 174 -6.13 4.95 8.52
CA TYR A 174 -5.30 5.03 7.31
C TYR A 174 -4.44 3.79 7.06
N GLY A 175 -4.51 2.77 7.92
CA GLY A 175 -3.84 1.48 7.73
C GLY A 175 -2.35 1.48 8.07
N PHE A 176 -1.86 2.40 8.88
CA PHE A 176 -0.48 2.42 9.38
C PHE A 176 -0.29 1.54 10.61
N LEU A 177 -1.29 1.50 11.50
CA LEU A 177 -1.34 0.59 12.63
C LEU A 177 -2.54 -0.34 12.50
N ASP A 178 -2.44 -1.50 13.11
CA ASP A 178 -3.55 -2.42 13.34
C ASP A 178 -3.62 -2.77 14.82
N ARG A 179 -4.74 -3.39 15.26
CA ARG A 179 -4.94 -3.79 16.63
C ARG A 179 -5.77 -5.06 16.73
N THR A 180 -5.69 -5.73 17.89
CA THR A 180 -6.66 -6.78 18.26
C THR A 180 -8.05 -6.21 18.45
N ALA A 181 -9.08 -7.04 18.31
CA ALA A 181 -10.49 -6.63 18.45
C ALA A 181 -10.78 -6.02 19.84
N ASP A 182 -10.13 -6.54 20.89
CA ASP A 182 -10.23 -6.06 22.28
C ASP A 182 -9.36 -4.82 22.58
N GLY A 183 -8.52 -4.40 21.62
CA GLY A 183 -7.62 -3.26 21.78
C GLY A 183 -6.44 -3.51 22.72
N SER A 184 -6.14 -4.76 23.08
CA SER A 184 -5.05 -5.11 24.00
C SER A 184 -3.66 -4.99 23.37
N GLN A 185 -3.55 -5.18 22.05
CA GLN A 185 -2.30 -5.13 21.30
C GLN A 185 -2.43 -4.32 20.02
N TYR A 186 -1.37 -3.61 19.69
CA TYR A 186 -1.20 -2.80 18.48
C TYR A 186 0.11 -3.16 17.78
N TRP A 187 0.18 -3.05 16.47
CA TRP A 187 1.38 -3.25 15.67
C TRP A 187 1.39 -2.41 14.41
N VAL A 188 2.57 -2.18 13.85
CA VAL A 188 2.73 -1.52 12.55
C VAL A 188 2.27 -2.44 11.43
N LYS A 189 1.47 -1.92 10.51
CA LYS A 189 0.86 -2.68 9.40
C LYS A 189 1.47 -2.33 8.04
N LEU A 190 2.71 -1.98 7.97
CA LEU A 190 3.40 -1.57 6.72
C LEU A 190 3.90 -2.76 5.89
#